data_c11f6a21bca9078f97dcb534ad73be91
#
_entry.id   c11f6a21bca9078f97dcb534ad73be91
#
_cell.length_a   1.000
_cell.length_b   1.000
_cell.length_c   1.000
_cell.angle_alpha   90.00
_cell.angle_beta   90.00
_cell.angle_gamma   90.00
#
_symmetry.space_group_name_H-M   'P 1'
#
loop_
_entity.id
_entity.type
_entity.pdbx_description
1 polymer ?
#
loop_
_entity_poly.entity_id
_entity_poly.type
_entity_poly.pdbx_seq_one_letter_code
_entity_poly.pdbx_strand_id
1 'polypeptide(L)'
;MGSYLNPGSKGFQESLNSEIYVDKTGLIEKTNAVLDTRQKFLCVSRPRRFGKAMAADMLAAYYERGEDADLLFRSLKISKAESYRAHLNQYDVIKVNIQEFLSMTGSMDEMLSMLKKYLVFDLMEHFDDVRFRDESNLIQVMKDIYAKTKRAFVILIDEWDCLFREYQQDQDSQKKYLDFLRAWLKDKEYVALAYMTGILPIKKYGSHSALNMFTEYSMTDPGELAEYFGFTGQEVAQLCQKYEMDFDEAKAWYDGYGLVAHRQSGDQYYSMYSPKSVVEAMLRHKFGTYWNQTETYEALKIYIQMNMDGLQDSVVRMLAGEEVYVNIGTFSNDMTTFATKDDVLTLLVHLGYLTYNSTNGTVEIPNKEVSKEYVNAISTMSWHGVADSVEASRRLLDALWKMDADAVAAGIDKAHEEISILQYNDENSLSCTVSLAFYFAREYYAIVRELPSGKGFADICMIPRKHHLDKPAIIIELKWDKGADAALAQIKEKQYGNALKDYHGNLLLVGINYDKSTKKHECVIESMKK
;
A
#
# COMPACT_ATOMS: atom_id res chain seq x y z
N MET A 1 22.59 29.13 3.15
CA MET A 1 21.97 27.80 3.10
C MET A 1 22.49 26.99 4.26
N GLY A 2 21.60 26.51 5.11
CA GLY A 2 21.95 25.58 6.19
C GLY A 2 21.73 24.13 5.77
N SER A 3 22.09 23.19 6.62
CA SER A 3 21.84 21.77 6.37
C SER A 3 20.35 21.43 6.48
N TYR A 4 19.62 22.10 7.37
CA TYR A 4 18.21 21.86 7.68
C TYR A 4 17.33 23.09 7.40
N LEU A 5 17.90 24.27 7.35
CA LEU A 5 17.23 25.52 6.96
C LEU A 5 17.59 25.86 5.52
N ASN A 6 16.59 25.96 4.67
CA ASN A 6 16.74 26.24 3.24
C ASN A 6 17.76 25.29 2.59
N PRO A 7 17.47 23.96 2.54
CA PRO A 7 18.44 22.92 2.15
C PRO A 7 18.77 22.89 0.66
N GLY A 8 18.15 23.74 -0.15
CA GLY A 8 18.34 23.81 -1.59
C GLY A 8 17.47 22.83 -2.39
N SER A 9 17.56 22.97 -3.70
CA SER A 9 16.72 22.23 -4.65
C SER A 9 17.31 20.91 -5.15
N LYS A 10 18.51 20.50 -4.66
CA LYS A 10 19.28 19.38 -5.20
C LYS A 10 18.51 18.06 -5.19
N GLY A 11 17.82 17.70 -4.09
CA GLY A 11 17.05 16.46 -3.98
C GLY A 11 15.94 16.35 -5.03
N PHE A 12 15.26 17.47 -5.30
CA PHE A 12 14.24 17.52 -6.34
C PHE A 12 14.85 17.50 -7.76
N GLN A 13 16.01 18.16 -7.98
CA GLN A 13 16.74 18.09 -9.24
C GLN A 13 17.17 16.65 -9.56
N GLU A 14 17.67 15.90 -8.58
CA GLU A 14 18.00 14.48 -8.76
C GLU A 14 16.79 13.65 -9.15
N SER A 15 15.62 13.95 -8.58
CA SER A 15 14.35 13.31 -8.97
C SER A 15 13.96 13.63 -10.40
N LEU A 16 14.06 14.89 -10.83
CA LEU A 16 13.77 15.31 -12.21
C LEU A 16 14.75 14.72 -13.24
N ASN A 17 16.00 14.51 -12.86
CA ASN A 17 17.04 13.93 -13.70
C ASN A 17 16.94 12.40 -13.80
N SER A 18 16.08 11.77 -13.01
CA SER A 18 15.88 10.33 -13.08
C SER A 18 15.27 9.93 -14.42
N GLU A 19 15.64 8.77 -14.96
CA GLU A 19 15.13 8.27 -16.25
C GLU A 19 13.60 8.17 -16.29
N ILE A 20 13.02 7.81 -15.14
CA ILE A 20 11.57 7.80 -14.93
C ILE A 20 11.22 8.78 -13.82
N TYR A 21 10.60 9.88 -14.21
CA TYR A 21 9.98 10.84 -13.31
C TYR A 21 8.49 10.96 -13.66
N VAL A 22 7.62 10.86 -12.66
CA VAL A 22 6.17 11.08 -12.79
C VAL A 22 5.81 12.34 -12.04
N ASP A 23 5.24 13.32 -12.76
CA ASP A 23 4.92 14.63 -12.22
C ASP A 23 3.75 14.57 -11.21
N LYS A 24 4.09 14.78 -9.94
CA LYS A 24 3.17 14.88 -8.80
C LYS A 24 3.07 16.30 -8.22
N THR A 25 3.53 17.31 -8.98
CA THR A 25 3.56 18.71 -8.50
C THR A 25 2.18 19.31 -8.23
N GLY A 26 1.08 18.65 -8.65
CA GLY A 26 -0.26 19.01 -8.20
C GLY A 26 -0.46 18.97 -6.67
N LEU A 27 0.38 18.24 -5.93
CA LEU A 27 0.41 18.27 -4.47
C LEU A 27 0.68 19.70 -3.94
N ILE A 28 1.51 20.48 -4.64
CA ILE A 28 1.85 21.85 -4.26
C ILE A 28 0.60 22.74 -4.25
N GLU A 29 -0.30 22.56 -5.22
CA GLU A 29 -1.57 23.31 -5.23
C GLU A 29 -2.40 23.04 -3.98
N LYS A 30 -2.40 21.78 -3.51
CA LYS A 30 -3.08 21.38 -2.27
C LYS A 30 -2.45 22.00 -1.03
N THR A 31 -1.12 21.99 -0.97
CA THR A 31 -0.40 22.62 0.15
C THR A 31 -0.50 24.15 0.12
N ASN A 32 -0.49 24.77 -1.07
CA ASN A 32 -0.72 26.22 -1.23
C ASN A 32 -2.08 26.66 -0.68
N ALA A 33 -3.13 25.86 -0.90
CA ALA A 33 -4.49 26.17 -0.46
C ALA A 33 -4.66 26.23 1.06
N VAL A 34 -3.77 25.59 1.82
CA VAL A 34 -3.84 25.54 3.28
C VAL A 34 -2.79 26.38 4.00
N LEU A 35 -1.85 27.00 3.27
CA LEU A 35 -0.84 27.89 3.85
C LEU A 35 -1.50 29.00 4.67
N ASP A 36 -0.94 29.27 5.85
CA ASP A 36 -1.41 30.29 6.80
C ASP A 36 -2.88 30.17 7.23
N THR A 37 -3.50 29.02 7.01
CA THR A 37 -4.85 28.69 7.48
C THR A 37 -4.81 27.82 8.74
N ARG A 38 -5.98 27.49 9.31
CA ARG A 38 -6.05 26.52 10.41
C ARG A 38 -5.83 25.09 9.96
N GLN A 39 -5.92 24.79 8.66
CA GLN A 39 -5.67 23.50 8.03
C GLN A 39 -4.20 23.28 7.62
N LYS A 40 -3.30 24.17 8.00
CA LYS A 40 -1.86 24.15 7.65
C LYS A 40 -1.04 22.97 8.19
N PHE A 41 -1.66 22.07 8.93
CA PHE A 41 -1.00 20.90 9.52
C PHE A 41 -1.42 19.66 8.76
N LEU A 42 -0.52 19.11 7.94
CA LEU A 42 -0.80 17.93 7.11
C LEU A 42 0.11 16.77 7.53
N CYS A 43 -0.46 15.59 7.73
CA CYS A 43 0.29 14.35 7.97
C CYS A 43 -0.07 13.32 6.91
N VAL A 44 0.91 12.86 6.15
CA VAL A 44 0.72 11.87 5.08
C VAL A 44 1.38 10.56 5.46
N SER A 45 0.57 9.52 5.61
CA SER A 45 1.03 8.17 5.92
C SER A 45 0.86 7.26 4.71
N ARG A 46 1.98 6.75 4.18
CA ARG A 46 2.03 5.83 3.04
C ARG A 46 3.09 4.75 3.29
N PRO A 47 2.95 3.57 2.68
CA PRO A 47 3.98 2.55 2.73
C PRO A 47 5.34 3.08 2.28
N ARG A 48 6.39 2.36 2.56
CA ARG A 48 7.71 2.69 2.04
C ARG A 48 7.67 2.76 0.51
N ARG A 49 8.50 3.65 -0.07
CA ARG A 49 8.69 3.81 -1.53
C ARG A 49 7.50 4.30 -2.34
N PHE A 50 6.51 4.90 -1.68
CA PHE A 50 5.40 5.59 -2.33
C PHE A 50 5.70 7.06 -2.66
N GLY A 51 6.96 7.49 -2.59
CA GLY A 51 7.38 8.82 -3.03
C GLY A 51 7.32 9.91 -1.95
N LYS A 52 7.21 9.58 -0.65
CA LYS A 52 7.11 10.55 0.46
C LYS A 52 8.29 11.52 0.54
N ALA A 53 9.52 10.99 0.54
CA ALA A 53 10.73 11.83 0.60
C ALA A 53 10.87 12.71 -0.64
N MET A 54 10.55 12.18 -1.84
CA MET A 54 10.54 12.97 -3.08
C MET A 54 9.53 14.12 -3.01
N ALA A 55 8.37 13.90 -2.40
CA ALA A 55 7.37 14.95 -2.17
C ALA A 55 7.90 16.03 -1.21
N ALA A 56 8.59 15.64 -0.13
CA ALA A 56 9.21 16.58 0.79
C ALA A 56 10.34 17.40 0.10
N ASP A 57 11.17 16.76 -0.75
CA ASP A 57 12.19 17.46 -1.56
C ASP A 57 11.58 18.45 -2.55
N MET A 58 10.50 18.05 -3.21
CA MET A 58 9.74 18.89 -4.13
C MET A 58 9.14 20.11 -3.43
N LEU A 59 8.52 19.92 -2.26
CA LEU A 59 7.96 21.02 -1.47
C LEU A 59 9.05 21.95 -0.96
N ALA A 60 10.19 21.41 -0.50
CA ALA A 60 11.33 22.22 -0.08
C ALA A 60 11.83 23.08 -1.23
N ALA A 61 12.11 22.51 -2.39
CA ALA A 61 12.59 23.24 -3.56
C ALA A 61 11.60 24.30 -4.07
N TYR A 62 10.29 24.06 -3.94
CA TYR A 62 9.28 25.02 -4.37
C TYR A 62 9.13 26.21 -3.43
N TYR A 63 9.08 25.95 -2.12
CA TYR A 63 8.83 27.01 -1.13
C TYR A 63 10.06 27.81 -0.76
N GLU A 64 11.23 27.20 -0.83
CA GLU A 64 12.48 27.74 -0.32
C GLU A 64 12.84 29.09 -0.95
N ARG A 65 13.15 30.04 -0.08
CA ARG A 65 13.66 31.37 -0.43
C ARG A 65 15.17 31.32 -0.55
N GLY A 66 15.74 31.57 -1.66
CA GLY A 66 17.19 31.64 -1.80
C GLY A 66 17.69 31.31 -3.19
N GLU A 67 17.04 30.37 -3.85
CA GLU A 67 17.33 30.02 -5.24
C GLU A 67 16.09 30.23 -6.11
N ASP A 68 16.29 30.66 -7.36
CA ASP A 68 15.18 30.72 -8.33
C ASP A 68 14.87 29.31 -8.84
N ALA A 69 13.84 28.71 -8.30
CA ALA A 69 13.38 27.38 -8.68
C ALA A 69 12.43 27.38 -9.90
N ASP A 70 12.11 28.53 -10.50
CA ASP A 70 11.17 28.60 -11.64
C ASP A 70 11.59 27.67 -12.79
N LEU A 71 12.87 27.55 -13.06
CA LEU A 71 13.38 26.66 -14.10
C LEU A 71 13.03 25.17 -13.86
N LEU A 72 12.89 24.76 -12.61
CA LEU A 72 12.55 23.39 -12.24
C LEU A 72 11.05 23.12 -12.39
N PHE A 73 10.19 24.12 -12.14
CA PHE A 73 8.75 23.92 -12.03
C PHE A 73 7.94 24.41 -13.24
N ARG A 74 8.47 25.33 -14.06
CA ARG A 74 7.72 26.00 -15.14
C ARG A 74 7.15 25.05 -16.21
N SER A 75 7.70 23.86 -16.38
CA SER A 75 7.23 22.83 -17.31
C SER A 75 6.34 21.78 -16.66
N LEU A 76 6.16 21.82 -15.34
CA LEU A 76 5.42 20.83 -14.57
C LEU A 76 3.97 21.27 -14.35
N LYS A 77 3.13 20.36 -13.87
CA LYS A 77 1.67 20.58 -13.69
C LYS A 77 1.36 21.81 -12.84
N ILE A 78 2.11 22.04 -11.77
CA ILE A 78 1.91 23.17 -10.85
C ILE A 78 2.02 24.54 -11.54
N SER A 79 2.80 24.66 -12.61
CA SER A 79 2.97 25.95 -13.30
C SER A 79 1.67 26.50 -13.90
N LYS A 80 0.65 25.65 -14.04
CA LYS A 80 -0.68 26.01 -14.54
C LYS A 80 -1.64 26.47 -13.44
N ALA A 81 -1.27 26.29 -12.17
CA ALA A 81 -2.10 26.67 -11.04
C ALA A 81 -2.01 28.19 -10.79
N GLU A 82 -3.13 28.83 -10.48
CA GLU A 82 -3.17 30.28 -10.17
C GLU A 82 -2.27 30.64 -8.98
N SER A 83 -2.14 29.72 -8.00
CA SER A 83 -1.30 29.90 -6.82
C SER A 83 0.21 29.77 -7.07
N TYR A 84 0.63 29.31 -8.28
CA TYR A 84 2.02 29.00 -8.57
C TYR A 84 3.00 30.11 -8.23
N ARG A 85 2.82 31.29 -8.81
CA ARG A 85 3.73 32.44 -8.61
C ARG A 85 3.63 33.09 -7.23
N ALA A 86 2.50 32.92 -6.56
CA ALA A 86 2.26 33.55 -5.26
C ALA A 86 3.12 32.95 -4.14
N HIS A 87 3.46 31.67 -4.26
CA HIS A 87 4.15 30.92 -3.20
C HIS A 87 5.52 30.39 -3.60
N LEU A 88 5.88 30.42 -4.91
CA LEU A 88 7.19 29.97 -5.38
C LEU A 88 8.31 30.82 -4.76
N ASN A 89 9.24 30.19 -4.06
CA ASN A 89 10.41 30.80 -3.41
C ASN A 89 10.06 31.91 -2.39
N GLN A 90 8.96 31.77 -1.65
CA GLN A 90 8.48 32.81 -0.74
C GLN A 90 8.73 32.53 0.75
N TYR A 91 9.17 31.33 1.13
CA TYR A 91 9.24 30.91 2.54
C TYR A 91 10.65 30.52 2.97
N ASP A 92 10.93 30.65 4.26
CA ASP A 92 12.06 29.97 4.87
C ASP A 92 11.62 28.54 5.21
N VAL A 93 12.34 27.53 4.70
CA VAL A 93 11.97 26.12 4.80
C VAL A 93 12.86 25.40 5.79
N ILE A 94 12.26 24.78 6.80
CA ILE A 94 12.95 23.82 7.67
C ILE A 94 12.59 22.42 7.18
N LYS A 95 13.58 21.61 6.81
CA LYS A 95 13.40 20.22 6.41
C LYS A 95 14.25 19.31 7.27
N VAL A 96 13.61 18.35 7.95
CA VAL A 96 14.27 17.38 8.81
C VAL A 96 13.79 15.97 8.49
N ASN A 97 14.72 15.00 8.55
CA ASN A 97 14.42 13.57 8.56
C ASN A 97 14.71 13.04 9.97
N ILE A 98 13.68 12.60 10.68
CA ILE A 98 13.82 12.16 12.09
C ILE A 98 14.66 10.89 12.18
N GLN A 99 14.57 10.00 11.18
CA GLN A 99 15.38 8.78 11.13
C GLN A 99 16.89 9.07 11.10
N GLU A 100 17.31 10.15 10.42
CA GLU A 100 18.70 10.58 10.40
C GLU A 100 19.22 10.87 11.80
N PHE A 101 18.50 11.69 12.57
CA PHE A 101 18.87 12.05 13.94
C PHE A 101 18.84 10.84 14.87
N LEU A 102 17.85 9.97 14.71
CA LEU A 102 17.73 8.75 15.51
C LEU A 102 18.93 7.82 15.28
N SER A 103 19.40 7.71 14.05
CA SER A 103 20.55 6.87 13.67
C SER A 103 21.90 7.38 14.18
N MET A 104 21.99 8.69 14.50
CA MET A 104 23.23 9.32 15.00
C MET A 104 23.34 9.31 16.52
N THR A 105 22.31 8.87 17.25
CA THR A 105 22.23 9.00 18.71
C THR A 105 21.83 7.68 19.37
N GLY A 106 22.17 7.53 20.64
CA GLY A 106 21.88 6.33 21.40
C GLY A 106 20.59 6.41 22.25
N SER A 107 19.96 7.59 22.32
CA SER A 107 18.75 7.82 23.10
C SER A 107 17.88 8.94 22.53
N MET A 108 16.61 8.93 22.94
CA MET A 108 15.65 9.98 22.55
C MET A 108 16.07 11.37 23.03
N ASP A 109 16.57 11.47 24.27
CA ASP A 109 16.98 12.77 24.83
C ASP A 109 18.17 13.35 24.06
N GLU A 110 19.13 12.51 23.65
CA GLU A 110 20.23 12.92 22.76
C GLU A 110 19.73 13.33 21.39
N MET A 111 18.82 12.57 20.80
CA MET A 111 18.22 12.87 19.51
C MET A 111 17.52 14.23 19.50
N LEU A 112 16.65 14.49 20.49
CA LEU A 112 15.96 15.76 20.61
C LEU A 112 16.93 16.93 20.90
N SER A 113 17.98 16.70 21.69
CA SER A 113 19.02 17.69 21.97
C SER A 113 19.79 18.04 20.70
N MET A 114 20.20 17.04 19.92
CA MET A 114 20.92 17.21 18.66
C MET A 114 20.07 17.95 17.63
N LEU A 115 18.83 17.51 17.42
CA LEU A 115 17.87 18.14 16.51
C LEU A 115 17.71 19.63 16.82
N LYS A 116 17.43 19.97 18.10
CA LYS A 116 17.28 21.37 18.53
C LYS A 116 18.54 22.17 18.32
N LYS A 117 19.70 21.61 18.69
CA LYS A 117 21.01 22.29 18.55
C LYS A 117 21.33 22.61 17.09
N TYR A 118 21.11 21.66 16.17
CA TYR A 118 21.44 21.86 14.76
C TYR A 118 20.48 22.84 14.09
N LEU A 119 19.19 22.78 14.41
CA LEU A 119 18.23 23.77 13.92
C LEU A 119 18.52 25.18 14.45
N VAL A 120 18.83 25.30 15.73
CA VAL A 120 19.22 26.61 16.33
C VAL A 120 20.47 27.16 15.64
N PHE A 121 21.47 26.31 15.39
CA PHE A 121 22.70 26.72 14.69
C PHE A 121 22.39 27.31 13.31
N ASP A 122 21.66 26.57 12.46
CA ASP A 122 21.30 27.03 11.12
C ASP A 122 20.47 28.33 11.15
N LEU A 123 19.50 28.41 12.09
CA LEU A 123 18.66 29.60 12.25
C LEU A 123 19.45 30.84 12.67
N MET A 124 20.36 30.69 13.63
CA MET A 124 21.15 31.81 14.12
C MET A 124 22.18 32.30 13.08
N GLU A 125 22.77 31.39 12.32
CA GLU A 125 23.68 31.71 11.22
C GLU A 125 22.96 32.46 10.08
N HIS A 126 21.72 32.05 9.76
CA HIS A 126 20.96 32.69 8.69
C HIS A 126 20.32 34.05 9.09
N PHE A 127 19.96 34.21 10.37
CA PHE A 127 19.32 35.40 10.92
C PHE A 127 20.25 36.11 11.91
N ASP A 128 21.47 36.40 11.50
CA ASP A 128 22.54 36.99 12.29
C ASP A 128 22.22 38.41 12.83
N ASP A 129 21.26 39.09 12.22
CA ASP A 129 20.78 40.41 12.62
C ASP A 129 19.67 40.39 13.70
N VAL A 130 19.24 39.17 14.14
CA VAL A 130 18.23 38.98 15.18
C VAL A 130 18.88 38.88 16.56
N ARG A 131 18.31 39.56 17.56
CA ARG A 131 18.69 39.35 18.97
C ARG A 131 17.83 38.28 19.60
N PHE A 132 18.47 37.24 20.06
CA PHE A 132 17.81 36.10 20.68
C PHE A 132 17.75 36.25 22.20
N ARG A 133 16.59 35.95 22.81
CA ARG A 133 16.39 35.97 24.26
C ARG A 133 16.99 34.73 24.94
N ASP A 134 16.95 33.58 24.24
CA ASP A 134 17.49 32.31 24.69
C ASP A 134 17.96 31.51 23.47
N GLU A 135 19.27 31.50 23.23
CA GLU A 135 19.94 30.85 22.13
C GLU A 135 19.93 29.30 22.24
N SER A 136 19.57 28.75 23.41
CA SER A 136 19.48 27.32 23.63
C SER A 136 18.08 26.76 23.33
N ASN A 137 17.09 27.61 23.19
CA ASN A 137 15.69 27.22 23.06
C ASN A 137 15.17 27.47 21.63
N LEU A 138 15.08 26.40 20.84
CA LEU A 138 14.59 26.44 19.46
C LEU A 138 13.28 27.22 19.30
N ILE A 139 12.30 26.98 20.18
CA ILE A 139 10.99 27.62 20.10
C ILE A 139 11.10 29.13 20.32
N GLN A 140 11.97 29.53 21.25
CA GLN A 140 12.20 30.98 21.53
C GLN A 140 12.96 31.63 20.38
N VAL A 141 13.98 30.97 19.82
CA VAL A 141 14.72 31.44 18.64
C VAL A 141 13.76 31.71 17.47
N MET A 142 12.89 30.75 17.15
CA MET A 142 11.91 30.91 16.07
C MET A 142 10.90 32.03 16.33
N LYS A 143 10.45 32.18 17.58
CA LYS A 143 9.60 33.35 17.97
C LYS A 143 10.28 34.68 17.79
N ASP A 144 11.56 34.79 18.17
CA ASP A 144 12.32 36.02 18.05
C ASP A 144 12.56 36.39 16.59
N ILE A 145 12.84 35.40 15.72
CA ILE A 145 12.93 35.59 14.27
C ILE A 145 11.61 36.11 13.71
N TYR A 146 10.49 35.41 14.01
CA TYR A 146 9.18 35.81 13.54
C TYR A 146 8.77 37.20 14.05
N ALA A 147 9.04 37.52 15.31
CA ALA A 147 8.75 38.82 15.90
C ALA A 147 9.43 39.98 15.12
N LYS A 148 10.67 39.76 14.68
CA LYS A 148 11.45 40.76 13.93
C LYS A 148 11.12 40.79 12.44
N THR A 149 11.06 39.61 11.80
CA THR A 149 10.99 39.48 10.33
C THR A 149 9.58 39.37 9.78
N LYS A 150 8.62 38.97 10.60
CA LYS A 150 7.26 38.55 10.20
C LYS A 150 7.22 37.42 9.15
N ARG A 151 8.34 36.71 8.98
CA ARG A 151 8.41 35.56 8.10
C ARG A 151 8.03 34.27 8.85
N ALA A 152 7.03 33.58 8.34
CA ALA A 152 6.66 32.27 8.85
C ALA A 152 7.38 31.17 8.05
N PHE A 153 7.54 30.00 8.68
CA PHE A 153 8.29 28.87 8.15
C PHE A 153 7.36 27.82 7.54
N VAL A 154 7.81 27.21 6.46
CA VAL A 154 7.33 25.90 6.00
C VAL A 154 8.19 24.84 6.68
N ILE A 155 7.58 23.97 7.47
CA ILE A 155 8.27 22.95 8.25
C ILE A 155 7.91 21.57 7.68
N LEU A 156 8.92 20.86 7.15
CA LEU A 156 8.80 19.55 6.52
C LEU A 156 9.50 18.52 7.39
N ILE A 157 8.76 17.52 7.86
CA ILE A 157 9.26 16.48 8.76
C ILE A 157 9.05 15.12 8.08
N ASP A 158 10.15 14.51 7.62
CA ASP A 158 10.11 13.18 7.01
C ASP A 158 10.41 12.09 8.04
N GLU A 159 9.84 10.89 7.84
CA GLU A 159 9.96 9.72 8.73
C GLU A 159 9.59 10.05 10.20
N TRP A 160 8.54 10.90 10.41
CA TRP A 160 8.15 11.36 11.74
C TRP A 160 7.86 10.21 12.72
N ASP A 161 7.43 9.06 12.19
CA ASP A 161 7.00 7.89 12.95
C ASP A 161 8.10 6.86 13.22
N CYS A 162 9.35 7.12 12.81
CA CYS A 162 10.44 6.14 12.95
C CYS A 162 10.65 5.67 14.38
N LEU A 163 10.46 6.56 15.36
CA LEU A 163 10.56 6.24 16.77
C LEU A 163 9.56 5.14 17.20
N PHE A 164 8.32 5.20 16.69
CA PHE A 164 7.29 4.21 17.00
C PHE A 164 7.58 2.84 16.39
N ARG A 165 8.40 2.82 15.34
CA ARG A 165 8.84 1.59 14.68
C ARG A 165 10.08 0.97 15.31
N GLU A 166 11.02 1.79 15.80
CA GLU A 166 12.30 1.33 16.34
C GLU A 166 12.30 1.19 17.87
N TYR A 167 11.68 2.12 18.58
CA TYR A 167 11.56 2.12 20.05
C TYR A 167 10.13 1.77 20.48
N GLN A 168 9.62 0.63 19.99
CA GLN A 168 8.22 0.24 20.13
C GLN A 168 7.76 0.15 21.60
N GLN A 169 8.62 -0.30 22.51
CA GLN A 169 8.30 -0.51 23.94
C GLN A 169 8.55 0.72 24.81
N ASP A 170 9.25 1.75 24.30
CA ASP A 170 9.62 2.93 25.09
C ASP A 170 8.56 4.02 24.98
N GLN A 171 7.47 3.84 25.73
CA GLN A 171 6.33 4.78 25.73
C GLN A 171 6.71 6.17 26.27
N ASP A 172 7.67 6.25 27.21
CA ASP A 172 8.10 7.52 27.78
C ASP A 172 8.84 8.37 26.72
N SER A 173 9.76 7.77 25.97
CA SER A 173 10.43 8.41 24.85
C SER A 173 9.45 8.83 23.75
N GLN A 174 8.49 7.97 23.40
CA GLN A 174 7.44 8.29 22.45
C GLN A 174 6.62 9.51 22.89
N LYS A 175 6.25 9.57 24.16
CA LYS A 175 5.51 10.70 24.74
C LYS A 175 6.33 11.99 24.70
N LYS A 176 7.60 11.96 25.14
CA LYS A 176 8.51 13.13 25.08
C LYS A 176 8.63 13.70 23.67
N TYR A 177 8.74 12.82 22.69
CA TYR A 177 8.83 13.23 21.28
C TYR A 177 7.55 13.91 20.78
N LEU A 178 6.38 13.33 21.08
CA LEU A 178 5.10 13.93 20.72
C LEU A 178 4.87 15.27 21.43
N ASP A 179 5.25 15.39 22.70
CA ASP A 179 5.17 16.63 23.47
C ASP A 179 6.09 17.70 22.87
N PHE A 180 7.27 17.31 22.39
CA PHE A 180 8.17 18.21 21.65
C PHE A 180 7.54 18.70 20.35
N LEU A 181 7.04 17.82 19.50
CA LEU A 181 6.39 18.20 18.23
C LEU A 181 5.19 19.13 18.48
N ARG A 182 4.40 18.81 19.50
CA ARG A 182 3.27 19.66 19.90
C ARG A 182 3.73 21.04 20.34
N ALA A 183 4.74 21.11 21.20
CA ALA A 183 5.27 22.37 21.70
C ALA A 183 5.91 23.23 20.59
N TRP A 184 6.55 22.57 19.61
CA TRP A 184 7.20 23.22 18.49
C TRP A 184 6.21 23.78 17.48
N LEU A 185 5.12 23.04 17.18
CA LEU A 185 4.26 23.34 16.03
C LEU A 185 2.91 23.95 16.43
N LYS A 186 2.27 23.49 17.52
CA LYS A 186 0.89 23.87 17.83
C LYS A 186 0.78 25.32 18.27
N ASP A 187 -0.20 26.03 17.71
CA ASP A 187 -0.54 27.42 18.05
C ASP A 187 0.66 28.39 17.91
N LYS A 188 1.48 28.17 16.87
CA LYS A 188 2.63 29.04 16.57
C LYS A 188 2.37 29.90 15.35
N GLU A 189 2.55 31.23 15.52
CA GLU A 189 2.44 32.21 14.44
C GLU A 189 3.57 32.07 13.41
N TYR A 190 4.71 31.52 13.81
CA TYR A 190 5.85 31.30 12.93
C TYR A 190 5.69 30.08 11.99
N VAL A 191 4.59 29.34 12.06
CA VAL A 191 4.33 28.20 11.18
C VAL A 191 3.37 28.63 10.08
N ALA A 192 3.82 28.66 8.82
CA ALA A 192 2.98 28.83 7.64
C ALA A 192 2.37 27.50 7.18
N LEU A 193 3.17 26.42 7.21
CA LEU A 193 2.78 25.05 6.89
C LEU A 193 3.61 24.10 7.76
N ALA A 194 3.00 23.07 8.31
CA ALA A 194 3.69 21.90 8.86
C ALA A 194 3.24 20.66 8.10
N TYR A 195 4.17 20.03 7.39
CA TYR A 195 3.92 18.85 6.59
C TYR A 195 4.78 17.69 7.11
N MET A 196 4.12 16.63 7.55
CA MET A 196 4.79 15.42 8.06
C MET A 196 4.55 14.25 7.14
N THR A 197 5.57 13.40 6.96
CA THR A 197 5.44 12.12 6.27
C THR A 197 5.94 10.97 7.12
N GLY A 198 5.25 9.84 7.01
CA GLY A 198 5.59 8.60 7.71
C GLY A 198 4.91 7.39 7.09
N ILE A 199 5.02 6.25 7.75
CA ILE A 199 4.32 5.01 7.41
C ILE A 199 3.04 4.90 8.22
N LEU A 200 3.17 5.09 9.55
CA LEU A 200 2.04 4.98 10.48
C LEU A 200 1.25 6.28 10.55
N PRO A 201 -0.07 6.21 10.70
CA PRO A 201 -0.88 7.34 11.11
C PRO A 201 -0.52 7.79 12.54
N ILE A 202 -0.97 9.00 12.93
CA ILE A 202 -0.65 9.56 14.24
C ILE A 202 -1.23 8.67 15.34
N LYS A 203 -0.36 8.29 16.30
CA LYS A 203 -0.73 7.43 17.41
C LYS A 203 -1.84 8.05 18.27
N LYS A 204 -2.86 7.24 18.58
CA LYS A 204 -3.93 7.59 19.51
C LYS A 204 -3.48 7.27 20.94
N TYR A 205 -3.38 8.28 21.81
CA TYR A 205 -3.10 8.11 23.24
C TYR A 205 -4.37 8.36 24.04
N GLY A 206 -4.96 7.30 24.60
CA GLY A 206 -6.17 7.40 25.41
C GLY A 206 -7.28 8.18 24.70
N SER A 207 -7.87 9.18 25.39
CA SER A 207 -8.94 10.03 24.82
C SER A 207 -8.43 11.20 23.97
N HIS A 208 -7.12 11.47 23.93
CA HIS A 208 -6.55 12.65 23.23
C HIS A 208 -5.27 12.30 22.47
N SER A 209 -5.26 12.58 21.16
CA SER A 209 -4.02 12.58 20.37
C SER A 209 -3.17 13.81 20.72
N ALA A 210 -1.88 13.62 20.96
CA ALA A 210 -0.95 14.73 21.23
C ALA A 210 -0.84 15.69 20.03
N LEU A 211 -1.04 15.20 18.81
CA LEU A 211 -0.92 15.93 17.54
C LEU A 211 -2.28 16.13 16.84
N ASN A 212 -3.34 16.38 17.61
CA ASN A 212 -4.72 16.53 17.11
C ASN A 212 -4.94 17.75 16.18
N MET A 213 -3.93 18.57 15.96
CA MET A 213 -3.99 19.68 15.00
C MET A 213 -3.75 19.25 13.55
N PHE A 214 -3.16 18.05 13.33
CA PHE A 214 -2.89 17.56 12.00
C PHE A 214 -4.13 16.94 11.34
N THR A 215 -4.33 17.28 10.06
CA THR A 215 -5.19 16.51 9.17
C THR A 215 -4.39 15.33 8.63
N GLU A 216 -4.91 14.12 8.82
CA GLU A 216 -4.24 12.90 8.41
C GLU A 216 -4.75 12.42 7.05
N TYR A 217 -3.83 11.97 6.22
CA TYR A 217 -4.07 11.34 4.93
C TYR A 217 -3.37 9.97 4.91
N SER A 218 -4.09 8.92 5.30
CA SER A 218 -3.54 7.57 5.46
C SER A 218 -3.91 6.61 4.32
N MET A 219 -3.53 5.34 4.43
CA MET A 219 -3.95 4.30 3.48
C MET A 219 -5.44 3.97 3.62
N THR A 220 -6.01 4.14 4.80
CA THR A 220 -7.44 3.88 5.06
C THR A 220 -8.32 5.11 4.85
N ASP A 221 -7.74 6.31 4.86
CA ASP A 221 -8.40 7.59 4.57
C ASP A 221 -7.43 8.52 3.82
N PRO A 222 -7.28 8.34 2.49
CA PRO A 222 -6.31 9.08 1.70
C PRO A 222 -6.77 10.50 1.34
N GLY A 223 -8.04 10.81 1.51
CA GLY A 223 -8.64 12.11 1.20
C GLY A 223 -8.28 12.62 -0.19
N GLU A 224 -8.16 13.94 -0.33
CA GLU A 224 -7.80 14.59 -1.60
C GLU A 224 -6.34 14.39 -2.03
N LEU A 225 -5.51 13.76 -1.18
CA LEU A 225 -4.11 13.47 -1.49
C LEU A 225 -3.89 12.06 -2.06
N ALA A 226 -4.95 11.32 -2.38
CA ALA A 226 -4.89 9.93 -2.86
C ALA A 226 -3.96 9.74 -4.07
N GLU A 227 -4.02 10.64 -5.07
CA GLU A 227 -3.31 10.50 -6.34
C GLU A 227 -1.84 10.93 -6.33
N TYR A 228 -1.39 11.61 -5.25
CA TYR A 228 -0.04 12.22 -5.23
C TYR A 228 1.05 11.28 -4.72
N PHE A 229 0.67 10.14 -4.13
CA PHE A 229 1.61 9.15 -3.58
C PHE A 229 1.36 7.79 -4.23
N GLY A 230 2.38 7.24 -4.85
CA GLY A 230 2.25 6.09 -5.74
C GLY A 230 2.06 6.52 -7.20
N PHE A 231 1.93 5.55 -8.11
CA PHE A 231 1.57 5.80 -9.50
C PHE A 231 0.12 5.40 -9.74
N THR A 232 -0.62 6.22 -10.47
CA THR A 232 -1.98 5.90 -10.91
C THR A 232 -1.95 4.91 -12.09
N GLY A 233 -3.05 4.18 -12.31
CA GLY A 233 -3.16 3.28 -13.45
C GLY A 233 -2.91 3.96 -14.80
N GLN A 234 -3.33 5.23 -14.95
CA GLN A 234 -3.08 6.01 -16.16
C GLN A 234 -1.58 6.30 -16.35
N GLU A 235 -0.87 6.68 -15.30
CA GLU A 235 0.58 6.93 -15.35
C GLU A 235 1.35 5.66 -15.68
N VAL A 236 0.95 4.51 -15.09
CA VAL A 236 1.57 3.22 -15.41
C VAL A 236 1.28 2.78 -16.83
N ALA A 237 0.06 3.00 -17.35
CA ALA A 237 -0.26 2.72 -18.75
C ALA A 237 0.63 3.52 -19.72
N GLN A 238 0.89 4.80 -19.42
CA GLN A 238 1.81 5.64 -20.21
C GLN A 238 3.25 5.13 -20.15
N LEU A 239 3.71 4.68 -18.96
CA LEU A 239 5.03 4.07 -18.81
C LEU A 239 5.13 2.75 -19.60
N CYS A 240 4.12 1.88 -19.51
CA CYS A 240 4.06 0.65 -20.30
C CYS A 240 4.15 0.92 -21.79
N GLN A 241 3.43 1.93 -22.29
CA GLN A 241 3.53 2.34 -23.69
C GLN A 241 4.93 2.84 -24.06
N LYS A 242 5.56 3.67 -23.19
CA LYS A 242 6.89 4.24 -23.44
C LYS A 242 7.99 3.16 -23.46
N TYR A 243 7.87 2.15 -22.58
CA TYR A 243 8.87 1.09 -22.41
C TYR A 243 8.49 -0.22 -23.10
N GLU A 244 7.44 -0.22 -23.92
CA GLU A 244 6.96 -1.39 -24.69
C GLU A 244 6.68 -2.61 -23.80
N MET A 245 6.09 -2.36 -22.61
CA MET A 245 5.73 -3.38 -21.63
C MET A 245 4.22 -3.63 -21.63
N ASP A 246 3.81 -4.85 -21.28
CA ASP A 246 2.38 -5.21 -21.20
C ASP A 246 1.72 -4.59 -19.96
N PHE A 247 0.65 -3.80 -20.16
CA PHE A 247 -0.05 -3.13 -19.07
C PHE A 247 -0.87 -4.10 -18.21
N ASP A 248 -1.48 -5.14 -18.81
CA ASP A 248 -2.26 -6.11 -18.03
C ASP A 248 -1.35 -6.93 -17.11
N GLU A 249 -0.12 -7.22 -17.57
CA GLU A 249 0.89 -7.86 -16.75
C GLU A 249 1.39 -6.92 -15.63
N ALA A 250 1.65 -5.65 -15.95
CA ALA A 250 2.01 -4.63 -14.94
C ALA A 250 0.91 -4.50 -13.87
N LYS A 251 -0.35 -4.53 -14.29
CA LYS A 251 -1.51 -4.52 -13.40
C LYS A 251 -1.51 -5.74 -12.47
N ALA A 252 -1.32 -6.94 -13.00
CA ALA A 252 -1.30 -8.15 -12.19
C ALA A 252 -0.17 -8.17 -11.15
N TRP A 253 0.99 -7.57 -11.47
CA TRP A 253 2.14 -7.57 -10.61
C TRP A 253 2.12 -6.47 -9.54
N TYR A 254 1.63 -5.26 -9.83
CA TYR A 254 1.93 -4.08 -9.02
C TYR A 254 0.71 -3.22 -8.66
N ASP A 255 -0.47 -3.49 -9.26
CA ASP A 255 -1.71 -2.80 -8.92
C ASP A 255 -2.27 -3.25 -7.56
N GLY A 256 -3.42 -2.73 -7.20
CA GLY A 256 -4.27 -3.24 -6.13
C GLY A 256 -4.33 -2.38 -4.88
N TYR A 257 -3.64 -1.23 -4.84
CA TYR A 257 -3.89 -0.27 -3.75
C TYR A 257 -5.05 0.66 -4.15
N GLY A 258 -6.28 0.22 -3.81
CA GLY A 258 -7.48 0.99 -4.05
C GLY A 258 -7.62 2.14 -3.06
N LEU A 259 -7.53 3.39 -3.55
CA LEU A 259 -7.70 4.59 -2.71
C LEU A 259 -8.94 5.36 -3.16
N VAL A 260 -9.80 5.72 -2.20
CA VAL A 260 -11.02 6.49 -2.47
C VAL A 260 -10.85 7.91 -1.96
N ALA A 261 -10.94 8.89 -2.84
CA ALA A 261 -11.00 10.30 -2.48
C ALA A 261 -12.47 10.76 -2.45
N HIS A 262 -12.98 11.06 -1.28
CA HIS A 262 -14.32 11.63 -1.13
C HIS A 262 -14.30 13.11 -1.53
N ARG A 263 -15.04 13.48 -2.57
CA ARG A 263 -15.12 14.86 -3.09
C ARG A 263 -16.57 15.33 -3.09
N GLN A 264 -16.79 16.64 -3.06
CA GLN A 264 -18.15 17.20 -3.18
C GLN A 264 -18.85 16.80 -4.50
N SER A 265 -18.06 16.54 -5.55
CA SER A 265 -18.54 16.07 -6.85
C SER A 265 -18.85 14.56 -6.90
N GLY A 266 -18.64 13.84 -5.80
CA GLY A 266 -18.74 12.38 -5.70
C GLY A 266 -17.38 11.73 -5.43
N ASP A 267 -17.43 10.47 -5.06
CA ASP A 267 -16.23 9.68 -4.74
C ASP A 267 -15.40 9.42 -6.01
N GLN A 268 -14.10 9.62 -5.91
CA GLN A 268 -13.16 9.30 -6.97
C GLN A 268 -12.28 8.14 -6.53
N TYR A 269 -12.32 7.06 -7.28
CA TYR A 269 -11.51 5.87 -7.07
C TYR A 269 -10.18 5.97 -7.83
N TYR A 270 -9.10 5.66 -7.15
CA TYR A 270 -7.75 5.57 -7.71
C TYR A 270 -7.19 4.17 -7.50
N SER A 271 -6.77 3.53 -8.58
CA SER A 271 -5.96 2.32 -8.56
C SER A 271 -4.50 2.75 -8.52
N MET A 272 -3.81 2.46 -7.40
CA MET A 272 -2.45 2.90 -7.16
C MET A 272 -1.46 1.75 -7.22
N TYR A 273 -0.27 2.04 -7.73
CA TYR A 273 0.83 1.10 -7.93
C TYR A 273 2.04 1.52 -7.10
N SER A 274 2.86 0.54 -6.68
CA SER A 274 4.16 0.80 -6.05
C SER A 274 5.13 1.43 -7.06
N PRO A 275 5.59 2.68 -6.88
CA PRO A 275 6.50 3.32 -7.82
C PRO A 275 7.80 2.55 -8.01
N LYS A 276 8.40 2.04 -6.92
CA LYS A 276 9.67 1.31 -6.98
C LYS A 276 9.56 0.08 -7.86
N SER A 277 8.52 -0.72 -7.69
CA SER A 277 8.33 -1.96 -8.43
C SER A 277 8.07 -1.68 -9.92
N VAL A 278 7.25 -0.66 -10.22
CA VAL A 278 6.99 -0.25 -11.60
C VAL A 278 8.26 0.27 -12.28
N VAL A 279 9.01 1.17 -11.63
CA VAL A 279 10.26 1.73 -12.18
C VAL A 279 11.28 0.64 -12.47
N GLU A 280 11.51 -0.29 -11.51
CA GLU A 280 12.46 -1.39 -11.72
C GLU A 280 12.03 -2.32 -12.86
N ALA A 281 10.72 -2.60 -12.97
CA ALA A 281 10.21 -3.43 -14.06
C ALA A 281 10.44 -2.78 -15.42
N MET A 282 10.15 -1.46 -15.55
CA MET A 282 10.35 -0.71 -16.78
C MET A 282 11.82 -0.67 -17.19
N LEU A 283 12.72 -0.28 -16.26
CA LEU A 283 14.15 -0.16 -16.54
C LEU A 283 14.83 -1.51 -16.86
N ARG A 284 14.30 -2.61 -16.31
CA ARG A 284 14.84 -3.96 -16.54
C ARG A 284 14.12 -4.71 -17.65
N HIS A 285 13.07 -4.14 -18.23
CA HIS A 285 12.16 -4.83 -19.18
C HIS A 285 11.72 -6.22 -18.68
N LYS A 286 11.42 -6.33 -17.35
CA LYS A 286 11.07 -7.59 -16.72
C LYS A 286 10.14 -7.38 -15.53
N PHE A 287 9.03 -8.08 -15.50
CA PHE A 287 8.17 -8.17 -14.32
C PHE A 287 8.78 -9.13 -13.28
N GLY A 288 8.70 -8.77 -12.01
CA GLY A 288 9.27 -9.54 -10.91
C GLY A 288 9.01 -8.92 -9.55
N THR A 289 9.59 -9.51 -8.50
CA THR A 289 9.54 -8.98 -7.14
C THR A 289 10.67 -7.99 -6.91
N TYR A 290 10.33 -6.73 -6.65
CA TYR A 290 11.28 -5.63 -6.40
C TYR A 290 11.04 -4.98 -5.04
N TRP A 291 9.87 -5.19 -4.44
CA TRP A 291 9.54 -4.69 -3.12
C TRP A 291 10.43 -5.27 -2.03
N ASN A 292 10.67 -6.58 -2.04
CA ASN A 292 11.44 -7.31 -1.03
C ASN A 292 12.93 -6.91 -0.92
N GLN A 293 13.44 -6.11 -1.85
CA GLN A 293 14.80 -5.54 -1.73
C GLN A 293 14.97 -4.60 -0.53
N THR A 294 13.88 -4.29 0.20
CA THR A 294 13.88 -3.29 1.27
C THR A 294 13.01 -3.61 2.47
N GLU A 295 11.99 -4.44 2.28
CA GLU A 295 11.20 -5.01 3.37
C GLU A 295 11.20 -6.50 3.20
N THR A 296 11.70 -7.22 4.20
CA THR A 296 11.79 -8.66 4.14
C THR A 296 10.45 -9.27 4.54
N TYR A 297 10.11 -10.43 3.98
CA TYR A 297 8.99 -11.25 4.47
C TYR A 297 9.10 -11.54 5.98
N GLU A 298 10.26 -11.33 6.60
CA GLU A 298 10.48 -11.47 8.04
C GLU A 298 9.63 -10.47 8.85
N ALA A 299 9.49 -9.22 8.37
CA ALA A 299 8.61 -8.24 9.02
C ALA A 299 7.14 -8.70 8.95
N LEU A 300 6.69 -9.15 7.78
CA LEU A 300 5.35 -9.72 7.62
C LEU A 300 5.14 -10.93 8.53
N LYS A 301 6.13 -11.83 8.59
CA LYS A 301 6.11 -13.04 9.40
C LYS A 301 5.84 -12.76 10.87
N ILE A 302 6.48 -11.73 11.45
CA ILE A 302 6.29 -11.34 12.85
C ILE A 302 4.80 -11.08 13.15
N TYR A 303 4.10 -10.38 12.26
CA TYR A 303 2.70 -10.02 12.48
C TYR A 303 1.75 -11.19 12.23
N ILE A 304 1.91 -11.94 11.14
CA ILE A 304 1.02 -13.07 10.85
C ILE A 304 1.24 -14.27 11.78
N GLN A 305 2.38 -14.35 12.48
CA GLN A 305 2.63 -15.36 13.52
C GLN A 305 1.96 -15.04 14.86
N MET A 306 1.44 -13.82 15.04
CA MET A 306 0.73 -13.48 16.26
C MET A 306 -0.47 -14.41 16.45
N ASN A 307 -0.59 -14.98 17.65
CA ASN A 307 -1.68 -15.90 17.98
C ASN A 307 -2.98 -15.13 18.28
N MET A 308 -3.52 -14.46 17.23
CA MET A 308 -4.80 -13.76 17.28
C MET A 308 -5.89 -14.63 16.69
N ASP A 309 -7.02 -14.75 17.39
CA ASP A 309 -8.15 -15.56 16.94
C ASP A 309 -8.64 -15.11 15.56
N GLY A 310 -8.70 -16.06 14.62
CA GLY A 310 -9.12 -15.84 13.23
C GLY A 310 -8.09 -15.15 12.32
N LEU A 311 -6.88 -14.79 12.79
CA LEU A 311 -5.86 -14.14 11.95
C LEU A 311 -5.34 -15.09 10.88
N GLN A 312 -5.03 -16.33 11.23
CA GLN A 312 -4.54 -17.35 10.30
C GLN A 312 -5.58 -17.66 9.22
N ASP A 313 -6.85 -17.85 9.62
CA ASP A 313 -7.96 -18.03 8.69
C ASP A 313 -8.07 -16.87 7.70
N SER A 314 -7.98 -15.64 8.20
CA SER A 314 -8.03 -14.44 7.37
C SER A 314 -6.91 -14.41 6.33
N VAL A 315 -5.66 -14.74 6.71
CA VAL A 315 -4.51 -14.78 5.78
C VAL A 315 -4.71 -15.87 4.71
N VAL A 316 -5.17 -17.06 5.11
CA VAL A 316 -5.44 -18.16 4.18
C VAL A 316 -6.52 -17.79 3.17
N ARG A 317 -7.61 -17.19 3.61
CA ARG A 317 -8.70 -16.70 2.74
C ARG A 317 -8.22 -15.61 1.77
N MET A 318 -7.41 -14.66 2.23
CA MET A 318 -6.84 -13.63 1.35
C MET A 318 -5.86 -14.22 0.32
N LEU A 319 -5.09 -15.26 0.68
CA LEU A 319 -4.27 -16.00 -0.28
C LEU A 319 -5.13 -16.72 -1.33
N ALA A 320 -6.31 -17.21 -0.94
CA ALA A 320 -7.29 -17.75 -1.87
C ALA A 320 -7.94 -16.69 -2.78
N GLY A 321 -7.70 -15.39 -2.52
CA GLY A 321 -8.24 -14.26 -3.28
C GLY A 321 -9.59 -13.78 -2.78
N GLU A 322 -9.90 -14.02 -1.50
CA GLU A 322 -11.10 -13.50 -0.84
C GLU A 322 -10.80 -12.18 -0.15
N GLU A 323 -11.78 -11.30 -0.14
CA GLU A 323 -11.78 -10.13 0.75
C GLU A 323 -12.18 -10.56 2.18
N VAL A 324 -11.55 -9.98 3.18
CA VAL A 324 -11.83 -10.24 4.60
C VAL A 324 -12.28 -8.96 5.28
N TYR A 325 -13.40 -9.01 5.99
CA TYR A 325 -13.89 -7.86 6.76
C TYR A 325 -12.90 -7.48 7.87
N VAL A 326 -12.70 -6.17 8.07
CA VAL A 326 -11.84 -5.59 9.10
C VAL A 326 -12.47 -4.34 9.73
N ASN A 327 -12.39 -4.25 11.05
CA ASN A 327 -12.74 -3.03 11.78
C ASN A 327 -11.49 -2.19 12.04
N ILE A 328 -11.23 -1.20 11.19
CA ILE A 328 -10.07 -0.31 11.33
C ILE A 328 -10.16 0.66 12.52
N GLY A 329 -11.32 0.78 13.16
CA GLY A 329 -11.56 1.75 14.23
C GLY A 329 -10.88 1.40 15.56
N THR A 330 -10.54 0.14 15.79
CA THR A 330 -9.90 -0.36 17.02
C THR A 330 -8.40 -0.15 17.05
N PHE A 331 -7.76 0.02 15.89
CA PHE A 331 -6.32 0.18 15.79
C PHE A 331 -5.82 1.46 16.46
N SER A 332 -4.85 1.32 17.37
CA SER A 332 -4.26 2.42 18.14
C SER A 332 -3.17 3.21 17.40
N ASN A 333 -2.91 2.87 16.14
CA ASN A 333 -1.85 3.43 15.32
C ASN A 333 -0.44 3.21 15.93
N ASP A 334 -0.22 2.06 16.54
CA ASP A 334 1.10 1.63 17.03
C ASP A 334 1.42 0.19 16.61
N MET A 335 2.62 -0.30 16.97
CA MET A 335 3.11 -1.61 16.54
C MET A 335 3.14 -2.65 17.69
N THR A 336 2.54 -2.35 18.84
CA THR A 336 2.66 -3.19 20.05
C THR A 336 1.35 -3.48 20.75
N THR A 337 0.35 -2.61 20.63
CA THR A 337 -0.94 -2.77 21.32
C THR A 337 -1.99 -3.35 20.41
N PHE A 338 -1.85 -4.65 20.08
CA PHE A 338 -2.83 -5.39 19.30
C PHE A 338 -3.76 -6.15 20.24
N ALA A 339 -5.06 -5.87 20.17
CA ALA A 339 -6.09 -6.57 20.92
C ALA A 339 -6.78 -7.65 20.08
N THR A 340 -6.88 -7.43 18.77
CA THR A 340 -7.60 -8.31 17.84
C THR A 340 -6.83 -8.50 16.53
N LYS A 341 -7.26 -9.48 15.72
CA LYS A 341 -6.74 -9.64 14.36
C LYS A 341 -6.92 -8.38 13.49
N ASP A 342 -7.96 -7.61 13.75
CA ASP A 342 -8.29 -6.41 12.98
C ASP A 342 -7.24 -5.32 13.15
N ASP A 343 -6.64 -5.22 14.34
CA ASP A 343 -5.52 -4.30 14.58
C ASP A 343 -4.29 -4.68 13.76
N VAL A 344 -3.97 -5.99 13.71
CA VAL A 344 -2.86 -6.51 12.90
C VAL A 344 -3.13 -6.31 11.41
N LEU A 345 -4.33 -6.63 10.93
CA LEU A 345 -4.71 -6.45 9.53
C LEU A 345 -4.66 -4.95 9.14
N THR A 346 -5.11 -4.05 10.02
CA THR A 346 -5.04 -2.60 9.78
C THR A 346 -3.58 -2.12 9.71
N LEU A 347 -2.71 -2.61 10.60
CA LEU A 347 -1.28 -2.32 10.49
C LEU A 347 -0.71 -2.78 9.14
N LEU A 348 -1.05 -3.99 8.69
CA LEU A 348 -0.58 -4.51 7.40
C LEU A 348 -1.06 -3.68 6.20
N VAL A 349 -2.22 -3.01 6.30
CA VAL A 349 -2.65 -2.00 5.31
C VAL A 349 -1.70 -0.81 5.30
N HIS A 350 -1.34 -0.25 6.46
CA HIS A 350 -0.43 0.90 6.53
C HIS A 350 0.99 0.56 6.09
N LEU A 351 1.45 -0.69 6.35
CA LEU A 351 2.73 -1.19 5.86
C LEU A 351 2.72 -1.52 4.36
N GLY A 352 1.54 -1.62 3.73
CA GLY A 352 1.37 -1.92 2.31
C GLY A 352 1.37 -3.41 1.96
N TYR A 353 1.22 -4.30 2.95
CA TYR A 353 1.02 -5.73 2.69
C TYR A 353 -0.44 -6.07 2.36
N LEU A 354 -1.38 -5.20 2.73
CA LEU A 354 -2.79 -5.32 2.38
C LEU A 354 -3.29 -4.02 1.75
N THR A 355 -4.38 -4.11 1.00
CA THR A 355 -5.18 -2.96 0.59
C THR A 355 -6.51 -2.96 1.35
N TYR A 356 -7.10 -1.79 1.53
CA TYR A 356 -8.37 -1.60 2.23
C TYR A 356 -9.43 -1.05 1.27
N ASN A 357 -10.55 -1.75 1.19
CA ASN A 357 -11.73 -1.30 0.47
C ASN A 357 -12.67 -0.57 1.45
N SER A 358 -12.68 0.76 1.39
CA SER A 358 -13.50 1.58 2.28
C SER A 358 -15.01 1.45 2.04
N THR A 359 -15.43 0.98 0.87
CA THR A 359 -16.85 0.77 0.54
C THR A 359 -17.41 -0.46 1.24
N ASN A 360 -16.65 -1.54 1.28
CA ASN A 360 -17.06 -2.83 1.84
C ASN A 360 -16.56 -3.04 3.28
N GLY A 361 -15.58 -2.25 3.74
CA GLY A 361 -14.90 -2.47 5.02
C GLY A 361 -14.03 -3.71 5.01
N THR A 362 -13.42 -4.06 3.89
CA THR A 362 -12.66 -5.30 3.69
C THR A 362 -11.20 -5.03 3.37
N VAL A 363 -10.37 -6.05 3.59
CA VAL A 363 -8.95 -6.07 3.18
C VAL A 363 -8.67 -7.28 2.31
N GLU A 364 -7.68 -7.13 1.42
CA GLU A 364 -7.17 -8.19 0.56
C GLU A 364 -5.68 -8.02 0.29
N ILE A 365 -5.03 -9.06 -0.24
CA ILE A 365 -3.65 -8.98 -0.73
C ILE A 365 -3.66 -8.25 -2.08
N PRO A 366 -2.94 -7.11 -2.22
CA PRO A 366 -3.15 -6.20 -3.34
C PRO A 366 -2.76 -6.77 -4.69
N ASN A 367 -1.69 -7.56 -4.78
CA ASN A 367 -1.13 -7.98 -6.06
C ASN A 367 -0.24 -9.22 -5.96
N LYS A 368 0.23 -9.68 -7.12
CA LYS A 368 1.08 -10.86 -7.26
C LYS A 368 2.43 -10.72 -6.54
N GLU A 369 3.02 -9.53 -6.54
CA GLU A 369 4.30 -9.27 -5.87
C GLU A 369 4.17 -9.50 -4.36
N VAL A 370 3.19 -8.85 -3.72
CA VAL A 370 2.93 -8.97 -2.28
C VAL A 370 2.44 -10.38 -1.92
N SER A 371 1.63 -11.02 -2.78
CA SER A 371 1.18 -12.39 -2.58
C SER A 371 2.36 -13.37 -2.46
N LYS A 372 3.45 -13.16 -3.23
CA LYS A 372 4.67 -13.97 -3.10
C LYS A 372 5.36 -13.80 -1.75
N GLU A 373 5.32 -12.59 -1.17
CA GLU A 373 5.87 -12.36 0.17
C GLU A 373 5.10 -13.13 1.25
N TYR A 374 3.76 -13.21 1.14
CA TYR A 374 2.96 -14.07 2.03
C TYR A 374 3.34 -15.55 1.89
N VAL A 375 3.49 -16.05 0.66
CA VAL A 375 3.91 -17.44 0.43
C VAL A 375 5.30 -17.69 1.03
N ASN A 376 6.25 -16.79 0.83
CA ASN A 376 7.59 -16.89 1.41
C ASN A 376 7.54 -16.91 2.94
N ALA A 377 6.73 -16.03 3.54
CA ALA A 377 6.56 -15.96 4.99
C ALA A 377 6.00 -17.28 5.55
N ILE A 378 4.90 -17.79 5.00
CA ILE A 378 4.26 -19.02 5.49
C ILE A 378 5.12 -20.26 5.25
N SER A 379 5.92 -20.32 4.18
CA SER A 379 6.83 -21.44 3.88
C SER A 379 7.92 -21.61 4.95
N THR A 380 8.26 -20.56 5.69
CA THR A 380 9.24 -20.60 6.78
C THR A 380 8.60 -20.76 8.17
N MET A 381 7.27 -20.88 8.23
CA MET A 381 6.49 -21.02 9.46
C MET A 381 6.02 -22.46 9.67
N SER A 382 5.41 -22.72 10.83
CA SER A 382 4.75 -24.00 11.13
C SER A 382 3.44 -24.25 10.36
N TRP A 383 3.15 -23.47 9.34
CA TRP A 383 1.98 -23.60 8.47
C TRP A 383 2.25 -24.54 7.28
N HIS A 384 2.92 -25.66 7.55
CA HIS A 384 3.39 -26.58 6.52
C HIS A 384 2.28 -27.02 5.57
N GLY A 385 1.06 -27.31 6.07
CA GLY A 385 -0.06 -27.72 5.23
C GLY A 385 -0.45 -26.69 4.18
N VAL A 386 -0.48 -25.38 4.53
CA VAL A 386 -0.79 -24.31 3.56
C VAL A 386 0.33 -24.14 2.54
N ALA A 387 1.58 -24.18 2.99
CA ALA A 387 2.75 -24.06 2.11
C ALA A 387 2.83 -25.24 1.15
N ASP A 388 2.62 -26.46 1.64
CA ASP A 388 2.63 -27.70 0.84
C ASP A 388 1.50 -27.70 -0.20
N SER A 389 0.31 -27.20 0.15
CA SER A 389 -0.82 -27.05 -0.77
C SER A 389 -0.52 -26.05 -1.89
N VAL A 390 0.09 -24.90 -1.58
CA VAL A 390 0.51 -23.93 -2.59
C VAL A 390 1.58 -24.50 -3.52
N GLU A 391 2.55 -25.25 -3.01
CA GLU A 391 3.58 -25.91 -3.82
C GLU A 391 3.02 -27.05 -4.67
N ALA A 392 2.07 -27.82 -4.15
CA ALA A 392 1.37 -28.87 -4.87
C ALA A 392 0.48 -28.34 -6.01
N SER A 393 0.06 -27.08 -5.95
CA SER A 393 -0.89 -26.47 -6.90
C SER A 393 -0.41 -26.49 -8.34
N ARG A 394 0.90 -26.50 -8.58
CA ARG A 394 1.48 -26.63 -9.93
C ARG A 394 1.15 -28.00 -10.54
N ARG A 395 1.32 -29.06 -9.75
CA ARG A 395 1.01 -30.43 -10.22
C ARG A 395 -0.47 -30.61 -10.47
N LEU A 396 -1.29 -29.96 -9.65
CA LEU A 396 -2.74 -29.99 -9.81
C LEU A 396 -3.18 -29.27 -11.09
N LEU A 397 -2.58 -28.12 -11.40
CA LEU A 397 -2.84 -27.40 -12.65
C LEU A 397 -2.41 -28.23 -13.88
N ASP A 398 -1.27 -28.91 -13.81
CA ASP A 398 -0.81 -29.80 -14.86
C ASP A 398 -1.80 -31.01 -15.07
N ALA A 399 -2.35 -31.55 -14.00
CA ALA A 399 -3.39 -32.59 -14.07
C ALA A 399 -4.68 -32.06 -14.72
N LEU A 400 -5.09 -30.85 -14.38
CA LEU A 400 -6.25 -30.17 -14.96
C LEU A 400 -6.09 -29.97 -16.49
N TRP A 401 -4.92 -29.52 -16.95
CA TRP A 401 -4.64 -29.40 -18.39
C TRP A 401 -4.64 -30.72 -19.14
N LYS A 402 -4.31 -31.82 -18.46
CA LYS A 402 -4.37 -33.19 -19.00
C LYS A 402 -5.76 -33.81 -18.91
N MET A 403 -6.71 -33.08 -18.32
CA MET A 403 -8.08 -33.56 -18.06
C MET A 403 -8.13 -34.81 -17.15
N ASP A 404 -7.16 -34.97 -16.25
CA ASP A 404 -7.08 -36.05 -15.27
C ASP A 404 -7.95 -35.71 -14.06
N ALA A 405 -9.25 -36.03 -14.16
CA ALA A 405 -10.25 -35.68 -13.15
C ALA A 405 -9.97 -36.34 -11.79
N ASP A 406 -9.47 -37.60 -11.80
CA ASP A 406 -9.15 -38.33 -10.57
C ASP A 406 -7.97 -37.70 -9.84
N ALA A 407 -6.91 -37.30 -10.59
CA ALA A 407 -5.78 -36.60 -10.01
C ALA A 407 -6.16 -35.19 -9.49
N VAL A 408 -7.10 -34.51 -10.15
CA VAL A 408 -7.61 -33.21 -9.68
C VAL A 408 -8.40 -33.41 -8.39
N ALA A 409 -9.32 -34.38 -8.31
CA ALA A 409 -10.10 -34.68 -7.10
C ALA A 409 -9.17 -35.03 -5.92
N ALA A 410 -8.21 -35.94 -6.14
CA ALA A 410 -7.25 -36.35 -5.12
C ALA A 410 -6.34 -35.19 -4.64
N GLY A 411 -5.95 -34.29 -5.55
CA GLY A 411 -5.16 -33.13 -5.21
C GLY A 411 -5.95 -32.11 -4.37
N ILE A 412 -7.25 -31.96 -4.63
CA ILE A 412 -8.13 -31.10 -3.81
C ILE A 412 -8.40 -31.75 -2.44
N ASP A 413 -8.59 -33.09 -2.37
CA ASP A 413 -8.68 -33.82 -1.10
C ASP A 413 -7.46 -33.56 -0.23
N LYS A 414 -6.27 -33.66 -0.80
CA LYS A 414 -5.02 -33.38 -0.11
C LYS A 414 -4.93 -31.92 0.36
N ALA A 415 -5.28 -30.98 -0.49
CA ALA A 415 -5.31 -29.56 -0.11
C ALA A 415 -6.30 -29.31 1.03
N HIS A 416 -7.46 -29.96 1.03
CA HIS A 416 -8.44 -29.89 2.11
C HIS A 416 -7.90 -30.44 3.44
N GLU A 417 -7.21 -31.59 3.42
CA GLU A 417 -6.60 -32.18 4.62
C GLU A 417 -5.48 -31.30 5.19
N GLU A 418 -4.69 -30.67 4.32
CA GLU A 418 -3.57 -29.80 4.69
C GLU A 418 -4.03 -28.44 5.22
N ILE A 419 -5.20 -27.93 4.76
CA ILE A 419 -5.78 -26.64 5.16
C ILE A 419 -6.81 -26.83 6.29
N SER A 420 -6.48 -27.63 7.29
CA SER A 420 -7.38 -27.96 8.42
C SER A 420 -7.80 -26.73 9.27
N ILE A 421 -7.26 -25.53 9.00
CA ILE A 421 -7.56 -24.27 9.67
C ILE A 421 -8.94 -23.74 9.29
N LEU A 422 -9.42 -24.03 8.07
CA LEU A 422 -10.74 -23.60 7.60
C LEU A 422 -11.83 -24.52 8.16
N GLN A 423 -12.89 -23.92 8.70
CA GLN A 423 -14.10 -24.67 9.00
C GLN A 423 -14.79 -25.01 7.68
N TYR A 424 -14.77 -26.29 7.31
CA TYR A 424 -15.30 -26.79 6.04
C TYR A 424 -16.80 -27.10 6.16
N ASN A 425 -17.64 -26.08 5.97
CA ASN A 425 -19.07 -26.15 6.29
C ASN A 425 -20.01 -25.85 5.11
N ASP A 426 -19.52 -25.25 4.03
CA ASP A 426 -20.33 -24.72 2.93
C ASP A 426 -19.57 -24.61 1.59
N GLU A 427 -20.27 -24.16 0.54
CA GLU A 427 -19.68 -23.89 -0.79
C GLU A 427 -18.58 -22.82 -0.74
N ASN A 428 -18.60 -21.88 0.21
CA ASN A 428 -17.57 -20.84 0.31
C ASN A 428 -16.24 -21.42 0.79
N SER A 429 -16.26 -22.30 1.79
CA SER A 429 -15.05 -22.99 2.25
C SER A 429 -14.49 -23.92 1.17
N LEU A 430 -15.36 -24.58 0.38
CA LEU A 430 -14.95 -25.34 -0.81
C LEU A 430 -14.29 -24.43 -1.84
N SER A 431 -14.88 -23.29 -2.14
CA SER A 431 -14.32 -22.30 -3.08
C SER A 431 -12.94 -21.81 -2.66
N CYS A 432 -12.75 -21.54 -1.37
CA CYS A 432 -11.46 -21.14 -0.81
C CYS A 432 -10.40 -22.24 -0.99
N THR A 433 -10.73 -23.48 -0.63
CA THR A 433 -9.83 -24.64 -0.77
C THR A 433 -9.44 -24.87 -2.24
N VAL A 434 -10.40 -24.83 -3.16
CA VAL A 434 -10.14 -24.99 -4.61
C VAL A 434 -9.27 -23.84 -5.12
N SER A 435 -9.52 -22.59 -4.69
CA SER A 435 -8.70 -21.44 -5.09
C SER A 435 -7.25 -21.54 -4.61
N LEU A 436 -7.01 -22.08 -3.43
CA LEU A 436 -5.66 -22.36 -2.92
C LEU A 436 -5.00 -23.54 -3.62
N ALA A 437 -5.76 -24.61 -3.86
CA ALA A 437 -5.29 -25.77 -4.60
C ALA A 437 -4.82 -25.38 -6.01
N PHE A 438 -5.44 -24.37 -6.63
CA PHE A 438 -5.03 -23.81 -7.92
C PHE A 438 -4.25 -22.49 -7.80
N TYR A 439 -3.59 -22.21 -6.69
CA TYR A 439 -2.84 -20.96 -6.47
C TYR A 439 -1.88 -20.66 -7.62
N PHE A 440 -1.17 -21.67 -8.13
CA PHE A 440 -0.19 -21.52 -9.21
C PHE A 440 -0.81 -21.12 -10.56
N ALA A 441 -2.13 -21.32 -10.74
CA ALA A 441 -2.83 -20.91 -11.95
C ALA A 441 -2.71 -19.40 -12.22
N ARG A 442 -2.49 -18.56 -11.18
CA ARG A 442 -2.28 -17.11 -11.30
C ARG A 442 -1.07 -16.73 -12.15
N GLU A 443 -0.12 -17.62 -12.36
CA GLU A 443 1.00 -17.39 -13.27
C GLU A 443 0.53 -17.35 -14.74
N TYR A 444 -0.46 -18.16 -15.09
CA TYR A 444 -0.93 -18.35 -16.46
C TYR A 444 -2.25 -17.65 -16.75
N TYR A 445 -3.06 -17.39 -15.73
CA TYR A 445 -4.44 -16.96 -15.85
C TYR A 445 -4.73 -15.68 -15.07
N ALA A 446 -5.65 -14.86 -15.61
CA ALA A 446 -6.47 -13.97 -14.81
C ALA A 446 -7.61 -14.79 -14.22
N ILE A 447 -7.69 -14.87 -12.88
CA ILE A 447 -8.71 -15.63 -12.17
C ILE A 447 -9.81 -14.66 -11.77
N VAL A 448 -11.04 -14.95 -12.17
CA VAL A 448 -12.24 -14.19 -11.85
C VAL A 448 -13.19 -15.11 -11.08
N ARG A 449 -13.56 -14.71 -9.87
CA ARG A 449 -14.60 -15.40 -9.08
C ARG A 449 -15.95 -14.76 -9.35
N GLU A 450 -17.01 -15.57 -9.27
CA GLU A 450 -18.40 -15.13 -9.50
C GLU A 450 -18.55 -14.35 -10.81
N LEU A 451 -17.94 -14.84 -11.89
CA LEU A 451 -18.04 -14.17 -13.19
C LEU A 451 -19.49 -14.17 -13.70
N PRO A 452 -20.12 -12.98 -13.89
CA PRO A 452 -21.46 -12.89 -14.49
C PRO A 452 -21.47 -13.54 -15.87
N SER A 453 -22.30 -14.57 -16.05
CA SER A 453 -22.29 -15.34 -17.28
C SER A 453 -23.68 -15.91 -17.60
N GLY A 454 -24.19 -15.58 -18.76
CA GLY A 454 -25.47 -16.08 -19.23
C GLY A 454 -26.63 -15.79 -18.24
N LYS A 455 -27.19 -16.82 -17.62
CA LYS A 455 -28.28 -16.74 -16.65
C LYS A 455 -27.84 -16.89 -15.18
N GLY A 456 -26.56 -16.71 -14.88
CA GLY A 456 -26.01 -16.88 -13.52
C GLY A 456 -24.55 -16.41 -13.42
N PHE A 457 -23.88 -16.91 -12.38
CA PHE A 457 -22.46 -16.64 -12.12
C PHE A 457 -21.70 -17.95 -12.16
N ALA A 458 -20.51 -17.97 -12.79
CA ALA A 458 -19.58 -19.08 -12.68
C ALA A 458 -18.72 -18.88 -11.43
N ASP A 459 -18.55 -19.91 -10.61
CA ASP A 459 -17.86 -19.79 -9.31
C ASP A 459 -16.41 -19.37 -9.49
N ILE A 460 -15.67 -20.00 -10.43
CA ILE A 460 -14.29 -19.64 -10.76
C ILE A 460 -14.11 -19.69 -12.28
N CYS A 461 -13.59 -18.61 -12.86
CA CYS A 461 -13.19 -18.55 -14.27
C CYS A 461 -11.71 -18.19 -14.36
N MET A 462 -10.94 -19.01 -15.12
CA MET A 462 -9.52 -18.80 -15.37
C MET A 462 -9.34 -18.43 -16.84
N ILE A 463 -9.01 -17.16 -17.13
CA ILE A 463 -8.82 -16.61 -18.46
C ILE A 463 -7.33 -16.54 -18.76
N PRO A 464 -6.81 -17.22 -19.81
CA PRO A 464 -5.39 -17.18 -20.13
C PRO A 464 -4.89 -15.75 -20.35
N ARG A 465 -3.72 -15.44 -19.79
CA ARG A 465 -3.02 -14.17 -20.04
C ARG A 465 -2.49 -14.12 -21.48
N LYS A 466 -2.25 -12.93 -22.02
CA LYS A 466 -1.82 -12.71 -23.42
C LYS A 466 -0.62 -13.56 -23.84
N HIS A 467 0.32 -13.82 -22.92
CA HIS A 467 1.53 -14.61 -23.18
C HIS A 467 1.32 -16.13 -23.02
N HIS A 468 0.11 -16.57 -22.63
CA HIS A 468 -0.25 -17.95 -22.35
C HIS A 468 -1.53 -18.39 -23.11
N LEU A 469 -1.76 -17.84 -24.28
CA LEU A 469 -2.93 -18.18 -25.12
C LEU A 469 -2.89 -19.62 -25.67
N ASP A 470 -1.78 -20.33 -25.50
CA ASP A 470 -1.64 -21.77 -25.74
C ASP A 470 -2.38 -22.63 -24.70
N LYS A 471 -2.74 -22.03 -23.55
CA LYS A 471 -3.49 -22.71 -22.49
C LYS A 471 -5.00 -22.60 -22.69
N PRO A 472 -5.80 -23.62 -22.29
CA PRO A 472 -7.25 -23.55 -22.36
C PRO A 472 -7.77 -22.52 -21.35
N ALA A 473 -8.86 -21.82 -21.67
CA ALA A 473 -9.66 -21.15 -20.64
C ALA A 473 -10.40 -22.21 -19.81
N ILE A 474 -10.66 -21.93 -18.53
CA ILE A 474 -11.25 -22.90 -17.62
C ILE A 474 -12.41 -22.27 -16.88
N ILE A 475 -13.55 -22.97 -16.84
CA ILE A 475 -14.71 -22.60 -16.02
C ILE A 475 -14.93 -23.71 -15.01
N ILE A 476 -14.90 -23.35 -13.72
CA ILE A 476 -15.13 -24.27 -12.61
C ILE A 476 -16.45 -23.90 -11.93
N GLU A 477 -17.31 -24.89 -11.75
CA GLU A 477 -18.52 -24.81 -10.93
C GLU A 477 -18.39 -25.74 -9.74
N LEU A 478 -18.77 -25.29 -8.58
CA LEU A 478 -18.65 -25.99 -7.32
C LEU A 478 -20.01 -26.47 -6.85
N LYS A 479 -20.05 -27.64 -6.22
CA LYS A 479 -21.24 -28.17 -5.58
C LYS A 479 -20.92 -28.78 -4.24
N TRP A 480 -21.89 -28.76 -3.38
CA TRP A 480 -21.88 -29.36 -2.05
C TRP A 480 -23.00 -30.36 -1.94
N ASP A 481 -22.65 -31.65 -1.76
CA ASP A 481 -23.59 -32.77 -1.67
C ASP A 481 -24.55 -32.94 -2.88
N LYS A 482 -24.13 -32.53 -4.10
CA LYS A 482 -25.00 -32.56 -5.29
C LYS A 482 -24.42 -33.34 -6.48
N GLY A 483 -23.15 -33.77 -6.38
CA GLY A 483 -22.41 -34.46 -7.42
C GLY A 483 -21.74 -33.53 -8.45
N ALA A 484 -20.58 -33.95 -8.95
CA ALA A 484 -19.78 -33.17 -9.91
C ALA A 484 -20.46 -33.07 -11.29
N ASP A 485 -21.23 -34.08 -11.69
CA ASP A 485 -22.02 -34.03 -12.93
C ASP A 485 -23.10 -32.94 -12.90
N ALA A 486 -23.70 -32.69 -11.74
CA ALA A 486 -24.67 -31.60 -11.57
C ALA A 486 -24.02 -30.22 -11.75
N ALA A 487 -22.77 -30.03 -11.29
CA ALA A 487 -21.99 -28.83 -11.52
C ALA A 487 -21.74 -28.62 -13.03
N LEU A 488 -21.29 -29.66 -13.71
CA LEU A 488 -21.04 -29.63 -15.16
C LEU A 488 -22.32 -29.35 -15.97
N ALA A 489 -23.44 -29.96 -15.59
CA ALA A 489 -24.75 -29.70 -16.20
C ALA A 489 -25.18 -28.22 -16.04
N GLN A 490 -24.93 -27.62 -14.89
CA GLN A 490 -25.23 -26.22 -14.63
C GLN A 490 -24.43 -25.29 -15.52
N ILE A 491 -23.12 -25.52 -15.75
CA ILE A 491 -22.30 -24.73 -16.66
C ILE A 491 -22.91 -24.71 -18.07
N LYS A 492 -23.36 -25.89 -18.52
CA LYS A 492 -23.96 -26.06 -19.85
C LYS A 492 -25.33 -25.39 -19.96
N GLU A 493 -26.23 -25.63 -18.99
CA GLU A 493 -27.58 -25.05 -18.98
C GLU A 493 -27.57 -23.53 -18.95
N LYS A 494 -26.70 -22.94 -18.12
CA LYS A 494 -26.60 -21.51 -17.96
C LYS A 494 -25.70 -20.82 -18.98
N GLN A 495 -25.10 -21.58 -19.89
CA GLN A 495 -24.27 -21.09 -21.00
C GLN A 495 -23.11 -20.19 -20.55
N TYR A 496 -22.42 -20.57 -19.48
CA TYR A 496 -21.31 -19.79 -18.93
C TYR A 496 -20.18 -19.53 -19.93
N GLY A 497 -19.99 -20.39 -20.94
CA GLY A 497 -19.06 -20.17 -22.05
C GLY A 497 -19.31 -18.88 -22.85
N ASN A 498 -20.50 -18.27 -22.73
CA ASN A 498 -20.80 -17.00 -23.39
C ASN A 498 -20.08 -15.80 -22.76
N ALA A 499 -19.62 -15.89 -21.50
CA ALA A 499 -18.81 -14.86 -20.87
C ALA A 499 -17.43 -14.71 -21.53
N LEU A 500 -16.96 -15.76 -22.21
CA LEU A 500 -15.68 -15.79 -22.91
C LEU A 500 -15.86 -15.65 -24.44
N LYS A 501 -16.82 -14.82 -24.92
CA LYS A 501 -17.16 -14.70 -26.36
C LYS A 501 -15.98 -14.33 -27.23
N ASP A 502 -15.07 -13.53 -26.70
CA ASP A 502 -13.88 -13.05 -27.42
C ASP A 502 -12.68 -13.99 -27.32
N TYR A 503 -12.81 -15.10 -26.55
CA TYR A 503 -11.78 -16.12 -26.44
C TYR A 503 -12.03 -17.23 -27.48
N HIS A 504 -11.07 -17.42 -28.38
CA HIS A 504 -11.17 -18.37 -29.52
C HIS A 504 -10.37 -19.69 -29.30
N GLY A 505 -9.84 -19.91 -28.10
CA GLY A 505 -9.07 -21.11 -27.75
C GLY A 505 -9.92 -22.26 -27.21
N ASN A 506 -9.25 -23.32 -26.75
CA ASN A 506 -9.90 -24.44 -26.08
C ASN A 506 -10.49 -23.99 -24.73
N LEU A 507 -11.64 -24.53 -24.37
CA LEU A 507 -12.32 -24.27 -23.10
C LEU A 507 -12.48 -25.57 -22.35
N LEU A 508 -12.07 -25.60 -21.07
CA LEU A 508 -12.35 -26.71 -20.16
C LEU A 508 -13.51 -26.32 -19.24
N LEU A 509 -14.49 -27.18 -19.14
CA LEU A 509 -15.60 -27.12 -18.19
C LEU A 509 -15.33 -28.11 -17.08
N VAL A 510 -15.33 -27.67 -15.84
CA VAL A 510 -14.92 -28.44 -14.68
C VAL A 510 -16.01 -28.37 -13.62
N GLY A 511 -16.58 -29.53 -13.28
CA GLY A 511 -17.48 -29.67 -12.15
C GLY A 511 -16.72 -30.26 -10.96
N ILE A 512 -16.79 -29.65 -9.80
CA ILE A 512 -16.20 -30.14 -8.56
C ILE A 512 -17.30 -30.22 -7.51
N ASN A 513 -17.40 -31.39 -6.84
CA ASN A 513 -18.34 -31.61 -5.75
C ASN A 513 -17.59 -32.08 -4.50
N TYR A 514 -18.01 -31.62 -3.34
CA TYR A 514 -17.63 -32.20 -2.05
C TYR A 514 -18.79 -33.03 -1.49
N ASP A 515 -18.54 -34.29 -1.21
CA ASP A 515 -19.49 -35.21 -0.56
C ASP A 515 -19.20 -35.25 0.95
N LYS A 516 -20.11 -34.71 1.74
CA LYS A 516 -20.01 -34.66 3.20
C LYS A 516 -20.01 -36.03 3.86
N SER A 517 -20.67 -37.05 3.24
CA SER A 517 -20.78 -38.39 3.80
C SER A 517 -19.48 -39.17 3.68
N THR A 518 -18.80 -39.05 2.55
CA THR A 518 -17.52 -39.70 2.27
C THR A 518 -16.33 -38.82 2.64
N LYS A 519 -16.55 -37.52 2.82
CA LYS A 519 -15.53 -36.45 3.02
C LYS A 519 -14.53 -36.41 1.88
N LYS A 520 -14.98 -36.61 0.65
CA LYS A 520 -14.15 -36.61 -0.54
C LYS A 520 -14.65 -35.65 -1.60
N HIS A 521 -13.75 -35.26 -2.47
CA HIS A 521 -14.07 -34.48 -3.65
C HIS A 521 -14.26 -35.39 -4.86
N GLU A 522 -15.16 -34.96 -5.74
CA GLU A 522 -15.37 -35.55 -7.07
C GLU A 522 -15.10 -34.47 -8.10
N CYS A 523 -14.50 -34.83 -9.21
CA CYS A 523 -14.22 -33.92 -10.32
C CYS A 523 -14.66 -34.53 -11.64
N VAL A 524 -15.28 -33.74 -12.50
CA VAL A 524 -15.58 -34.09 -13.89
C VAL A 524 -15.08 -32.96 -14.81
N ILE A 525 -14.37 -33.33 -15.88
CA ILE A 525 -13.75 -32.37 -16.80
C ILE A 525 -14.20 -32.66 -18.23
N GLU A 526 -14.71 -31.67 -18.93
CA GLU A 526 -15.01 -31.78 -20.35
C GLU A 526 -14.30 -30.67 -21.16
N SER A 527 -13.86 -31.00 -22.36
CA SER A 527 -13.31 -30.04 -23.31
C SER A 527 -14.37 -29.61 -24.30
N MET A 528 -14.51 -28.30 -24.48
CA MET A 528 -15.34 -27.70 -25.50
C MET A 528 -14.45 -26.92 -26.48
N LYS A 529 -14.45 -27.32 -27.76
CA LYS A 529 -13.87 -26.53 -28.83
C LYS A 529 -14.87 -25.43 -29.22
N LYS A 530 -14.46 -24.21 -29.18
CA LYS A 530 -15.20 -23.09 -29.73
C LYS A 530 -14.95 -22.89 -31.19
#